data_5c0392b2dba504dee143ba3b977e0eec
#
_entry.id   5c0392b2dba504dee143ba3b977e0eec
#
_cell.length_a   1.000
_cell.length_b   1.000
_cell.length_c   1.000
_cell.angle_alpha   90.00
_cell.angle_beta   90.00
_cell.angle_gamma   90.00
#
_symmetry.space_group_name_H-M   'P 1'
#
loop_
_entity.id
_entity.type
_entity.pdbx_description
1 polymer ?
#
loop_
_entity_poly.entity_id
_entity_poly.type
_entity_poly.pdbx_seq_one_letter_code
_entity_poly.pdbx_strand_id
1 'polypeptide(L)'
;MMVFLPWSRPCPSCASWWAGIRQTGRKGPHGFLAASLGLIAWGLLPLGFELPASLESDPGPSPRILDRRGVVLDDVPRADFFRHQPVSLKEIPSALLDATLVAEDKRFFTHDGMDYLATARATHDLLRNRRIVSGASTITQQLVKISSAPAERNILTKIRESLTARHLEYRWSKQEILTAYFNRLDYGNHRQGCREAARFYFGKPLGDLSLAECALLAGLPQSPSLHNPVQNADSALQRRNWILDRLAEERDYGSRQIEIAKQEPLNLHRAQHEEMAPHVASSLRDRHQSIRTTLDATLQGRVTGIVREELARLRESNAHHAAVVVIDNASGEVLSLVGSGDFHDPRGGQIDGTRSPRSAGSTLKPFTYLLAFERRGLFPGSIIADIPTPYRTEEGLDLPVNYDHKHYGPVTIRYALANSLNVSAMRTLNDIGGPAPLYDLLVRTGIRTLDKPAAEYGLGLTIGNAEVRLLELTNAYATLARLGTFKPATLTFNPDHSPVPDSGSRIATPQASYLIADILSDNAARSPAFGAQSALR
;
A
#
# COMPACT_ATOMS: atom_id res chain seq x y z
N MET A 1 -4.07 48.04 11.50
CA MET A 1 -5.00 48.63 12.48
C MET A 1 -5.70 47.47 13.17
N MET A 2 -5.10 46.98 14.26
CA MET A 2 -5.57 45.84 15.05
C MET A 2 -6.66 46.33 16.02
N VAL A 3 -7.85 45.74 15.92
CA VAL A 3 -8.91 45.97 16.91
C VAL A 3 -8.90 44.80 17.87
N PHE A 4 -8.38 45.01 19.06
CA PHE A 4 -8.52 44.13 20.22
C PHE A 4 -9.95 44.27 20.76
N LEU A 5 -10.69 43.18 20.82
CA LEU A 5 -11.91 43.06 21.63
C LEU A 5 -11.57 42.33 22.94
N PRO A 6 -11.92 42.86 24.10
CA PRO A 6 -11.65 42.23 25.39
C PRO A 6 -12.71 41.18 25.72
N TRP A 7 -12.30 39.95 25.92
CA TRP A 7 -13.12 38.89 26.49
C TRP A 7 -12.95 38.90 28.02
N SER A 8 -13.91 39.50 28.69
CA SER A 8 -14.08 39.34 30.13
C SER A 8 -15.57 39.43 30.48
N ARG A 9 -16.26 38.27 30.40
CA ARG A 9 -17.51 38.08 31.15
C ARG A 9 -17.44 36.74 31.87
N PRO A 10 -17.59 36.71 33.21
CA PRO A 10 -17.69 35.48 33.96
C PRO A 10 -19.00 34.76 33.64
N CYS A 11 -18.94 33.42 33.64
CA CYS A 11 -20.06 32.53 33.39
C CYS A 11 -21.24 32.80 34.36
N PRO A 12 -22.45 33.06 33.86
CA PRO A 12 -23.63 33.35 34.73
C PRO A 12 -24.04 32.21 35.66
N SER A 13 -23.64 30.98 35.39
CA SER A 13 -23.96 29.80 36.19
C SER A 13 -23.21 29.73 37.53
N CYS A 14 -22.08 30.41 37.69
CA CYS A 14 -21.37 30.47 38.99
C CYS A 14 -22.05 31.42 40.00
N ALA A 15 -22.74 32.47 39.51
CA ALA A 15 -23.37 33.42 40.40
C ALA A 15 -24.67 32.89 41.08
N SER A 16 -25.43 32.02 40.43
CA SER A 16 -26.66 31.42 40.99
C SER A 16 -26.37 30.36 42.04
N TRP A 17 -25.21 29.72 41.97
CA TRP A 17 -24.80 28.71 42.95
C TRP A 17 -24.39 29.34 44.32
N TRP A 18 -23.85 30.57 44.26
CA TRP A 18 -23.51 31.34 45.49
C TRP A 18 -24.70 31.92 46.20
N ALA A 19 -25.83 32.13 45.51
CA ALA A 19 -27.02 32.67 46.14
C ALA A 19 -27.81 31.60 46.96
N GLY A 20 -27.72 30.30 46.56
CA GLY A 20 -28.39 29.19 47.26
C GLY A 20 -27.75 28.79 48.59
N ILE A 21 -26.47 29.14 48.82
CA ILE A 21 -25.72 28.76 50.02
C ILE A 21 -26.02 29.69 51.23
N ARG A 22 -26.68 30.84 51.03
CA ARG A 22 -26.96 31.79 52.11
C ARG A 22 -28.15 31.43 53.02
N GLN A 23 -28.94 30.38 52.72
CA GLN A 23 -30.15 30.09 53.46
C GLN A 23 -30.18 28.79 54.27
N THR A 24 -29.10 28.03 54.37
CA THR A 24 -29.07 26.87 55.28
C THR A 24 -28.05 27.10 56.37
N GLY A 25 -28.54 27.17 57.60
CA GLY A 25 -27.89 27.57 58.84
C GLY A 25 -26.51 26.99 59.13
N ARG A 26 -25.69 27.85 59.75
CA ARG A 26 -24.49 27.57 60.60
C ARG A 26 -23.76 26.25 60.34
N LYS A 27 -23.09 26.11 59.23
CA LYS A 27 -21.95 25.21 59.11
C LYS A 27 -20.69 26.04 59.33
N GLY A 28 -19.96 25.75 60.41
CA GLY A 28 -18.78 26.50 60.83
C GLY A 28 -17.65 26.50 59.80
N PRO A 29 -16.58 27.28 59.98
CA PRO A 29 -15.47 27.49 59.04
C PRO A 29 -14.84 26.19 58.50
N HIS A 30 -14.98 25.08 59.22
CA HIS A 30 -14.50 23.76 58.79
C HIS A 30 -15.23 23.17 57.59
N GLY A 31 -16.51 23.47 57.36
CA GLY A 31 -17.25 23.01 56.18
C GLY A 31 -16.81 23.71 54.88
N PHE A 32 -16.50 25.02 54.98
CA PHE A 32 -15.96 25.79 53.87
C PHE A 32 -14.53 25.35 53.51
N LEU A 33 -13.69 25.11 54.53
CA LEU A 33 -12.33 24.64 54.32
C LEU A 33 -12.29 23.25 53.67
N ALA A 34 -13.13 22.33 54.15
CA ALA A 34 -13.25 20.99 53.55
C ALA A 34 -13.76 21.01 52.09
N ALA A 35 -14.75 21.85 51.78
CA ALA A 35 -15.24 22.02 50.43
C ALA A 35 -14.17 22.64 49.49
N SER A 36 -13.42 23.64 49.98
CA SER A 36 -12.32 24.25 49.23
C SER A 36 -11.17 23.28 48.98
N LEU A 37 -10.79 22.49 50.00
CA LEU A 37 -9.77 21.45 49.87
C LEU A 37 -10.23 20.35 48.88
N GLY A 38 -11.50 19.96 48.91
CA GLY A 38 -12.10 19.02 47.99
C GLY A 38 -12.07 19.51 46.52
N LEU A 39 -12.35 20.79 46.29
CA LEU A 39 -12.28 21.42 44.98
C LEU A 39 -10.85 21.52 44.45
N ILE A 40 -9.89 21.88 45.36
CA ILE A 40 -8.47 21.90 44.99
C ILE A 40 -7.98 20.49 44.67
N ALA A 41 -8.31 19.50 45.50
CA ALA A 41 -7.95 18.11 45.23
C ALA A 41 -8.54 17.60 43.90
N TRP A 42 -9.82 17.91 43.62
CA TRP A 42 -10.45 17.59 42.35
C TRP A 42 -9.79 18.29 41.15
N GLY A 43 -9.32 19.52 41.32
CA GLY A 43 -8.57 20.26 40.31
C GLY A 43 -7.18 19.68 40.06
N LEU A 44 -6.48 19.22 41.08
CA LEU A 44 -5.11 18.69 41.00
C LEU A 44 -5.06 17.20 40.66
N LEU A 45 -6.12 16.43 40.94
CA LEU A 45 -6.19 14.99 40.72
C LEU A 45 -5.81 14.55 39.29
N PRO A 46 -6.22 15.26 38.22
CA PRO A 46 -5.82 14.91 36.86
C PRO A 46 -4.32 14.90 36.62
N LEU A 47 -3.55 15.76 37.27
CA LEU A 47 -2.10 15.87 37.12
C LEU A 47 -1.33 14.61 37.55
N GLY A 48 -1.96 13.74 38.37
CA GLY A 48 -1.42 12.44 38.73
C GLY A 48 -1.53 11.36 37.67
N PHE A 49 -2.14 11.66 36.53
CA PHE A 49 -2.34 10.71 35.43
C PHE A 49 -1.48 11.12 34.23
N GLU A 50 -0.53 10.28 33.86
CA GLU A 50 0.37 10.53 32.72
C GLU A 50 -0.40 10.55 31.41
N LEU A 51 0.00 11.47 30.53
CA LEU A 51 -0.51 11.52 29.17
C LEU A 51 0.09 10.37 28.34
N PRO A 52 -0.66 9.78 27.40
CA PRO A 52 -0.12 8.79 26.48
C PRO A 52 1.07 9.34 25.68
N ALA A 53 2.19 8.63 25.69
CA ALA A 53 3.40 9.07 24.95
C ALA A 53 3.15 9.28 23.44
N SER A 54 2.19 8.56 22.85
CA SER A 54 1.81 8.73 21.45
C SER A 54 1.16 10.09 21.13
N LEU A 55 0.75 10.86 22.14
CA LEU A 55 0.26 12.23 21.95
C LEU A 55 1.41 13.24 21.75
N GLU A 56 2.61 12.93 22.24
CA GLU A 56 3.77 13.83 22.09
C GLU A 56 4.29 13.94 20.66
N SER A 57 3.94 12.98 19.81
CA SER A 57 4.29 12.98 18.39
C SER A 57 3.04 12.75 17.53
N ASP A 58 2.85 13.58 16.50
CA ASP A 58 1.82 13.30 15.50
C ASP A 58 2.17 12.04 14.70
N PRO A 59 1.16 11.27 14.31
CA PRO A 59 1.37 10.21 13.34
C PRO A 59 2.00 10.78 12.08
N GLY A 60 3.22 10.35 11.79
CA GLY A 60 3.89 10.80 10.55
C GLY A 60 3.10 10.41 9.30
N PRO A 61 3.30 11.13 8.19
CA PRO A 61 2.67 10.77 6.92
C PRO A 61 3.12 9.37 6.48
N SER A 62 2.23 8.67 5.79
CA SER A 62 2.64 7.46 5.07
C SER A 62 3.69 7.81 4.02
N PRO A 63 4.79 7.06 3.94
CA PRO A 63 5.77 7.26 2.89
C PRO A 63 5.13 7.09 1.51
N ARG A 64 5.62 7.81 0.51
CA ARG A 64 5.12 7.77 -0.85
C ARG A 64 6.12 7.13 -1.78
N ILE A 65 5.60 6.31 -2.69
CA ILE A 65 6.35 5.87 -3.85
C ILE A 65 6.10 6.88 -4.96
N LEU A 66 7.18 7.47 -5.42
CA LEU A 66 7.15 8.45 -6.50
C LEU A 66 7.74 7.83 -7.76
N ASP A 67 7.22 8.22 -8.91
CA ASP A 67 7.83 7.90 -10.19
C ASP A 67 9.14 8.69 -10.40
N ARG A 68 9.80 8.47 -11.52
CA ARG A 68 11.03 9.17 -11.90
C ARG A 68 10.90 10.70 -12.03
N ARG A 69 9.68 11.23 -12.14
CA ARG A 69 9.35 12.66 -12.26
C ARG A 69 8.76 13.25 -11.00
N GLY A 70 8.54 12.43 -9.95
CA GLY A 70 7.93 12.85 -8.69
C GLY A 70 6.40 12.69 -8.65
N VAL A 71 5.79 12.03 -9.64
CA VAL A 71 4.37 11.67 -9.62
C VAL A 71 4.14 10.58 -8.58
N VAL A 72 3.13 10.72 -7.72
CA VAL A 72 2.79 9.71 -6.71
C VAL A 72 2.22 8.47 -7.40
N LEU A 73 2.88 7.34 -7.23
CA LEU A 73 2.44 6.03 -7.72
C LEU A 73 1.64 5.28 -6.67
N ASP A 74 2.02 5.40 -5.41
CA ASP A 74 1.36 4.73 -4.30
C ASP A 74 1.78 5.34 -2.94
N ASP A 75 0.99 5.06 -1.90
CA ASP A 75 1.33 5.32 -0.52
C ASP A 75 1.72 4.02 0.19
N VAL A 76 2.87 4.00 0.82
CA VAL A 76 3.32 2.83 1.60
C VAL A 76 2.54 2.79 2.91
N PRO A 77 1.83 1.68 3.23
CA PRO A 77 1.25 1.52 4.56
C PRO A 77 2.33 1.63 5.64
N ARG A 78 2.02 2.31 6.74
CA ARG A 78 2.90 2.36 7.92
C ARG A 78 3.02 0.97 8.56
N ALA A 79 3.91 0.84 9.54
CA ALA A 79 4.12 -0.42 10.27
C ALA A 79 2.84 -0.94 10.97
N ASP A 80 1.91 -0.05 11.31
CA ASP A 80 0.60 -0.36 11.85
C ASP A 80 -0.48 -0.67 10.77
N PHE A 81 -0.07 -0.81 9.53
CA PHE A 81 -0.91 -1.03 8.33
C PHE A 81 -1.85 0.12 7.96
N PHE A 82 -1.83 1.23 8.67
CA PHE A 82 -2.62 2.40 8.32
C PHE A 82 -1.95 3.24 7.24
N ARG A 83 -2.78 3.84 6.38
CA ARG A 83 -2.40 4.95 5.51
C ARG A 83 -2.86 6.25 6.16
N HIS A 84 -1.96 7.22 6.20
CA HIS A 84 -2.19 8.48 6.89
C HIS A 84 -1.50 9.64 6.17
N GLN A 85 -2.24 10.75 6.06
CA GLN A 85 -1.71 12.05 5.63
C GLN A 85 -2.19 13.11 6.62
N PRO A 86 -1.29 13.77 7.33
CA PRO A 86 -1.66 14.73 8.36
C PRO A 86 -2.40 15.95 7.78
N VAL A 87 -3.23 16.55 8.59
CA VAL A 87 -4.00 17.75 8.27
C VAL A 87 -3.90 18.76 9.41
N SER A 88 -3.82 20.04 9.08
CA SER A 88 -4.01 21.12 10.05
C SER A 88 -5.51 21.42 10.21
N LEU A 89 -5.90 21.97 11.37
CA LEU A 89 -7.31 22.29 11.63
C LEU A 89 -7.90 23.29 10.60
N LYS A 90 -7.05 24.18 10.05
CA LYS A 90 -7.46 25.16 9.04
C LYS A 90 -7.87 24.55 7.70
N GLU A 91 -7.40 23.35 7.41
CA GLU A 91 -7.70 22.63 6.18
C GLU A 91 -8.96 21.75 6.31
N ILE A 92 -9.48 21.59 7.54
CA ILE A 92 -10.70 20.81 7.79
C ILE A 92 -11.92 21.69 7.50
N PRO A 93 -12.84 21.28 6.60
CA PRO A 93 -14.04 22.03 6.32
C PRO A 93 -14.88 22.23 7.58
N SER A 94 -15.48 23.42 7.73
CA SER A 94 -16.39 23.71 8.86
C SER A 94 -17.55 22.70 8.93
N ALA A 95 -18.07 22.26 7.79
CA ALA A 95 -19.11 21.26 7.72
C ALA A 95 -18.69 19.90 8.34
N LEU A 96 -17.44 19.46 8.11
CA LEU A 96 -16.92 18.22 8.73
C LEU A 96 -16.69 18.40 10.24
N LEU A 97 -16.18 19.58 10.63
CA LEU A 97 -15.99 19.92 12.03
C LEU A 97 -17.33 19.91 12.79
N ASP A 98 -18.34 20.64 12.27
CA ASP A 98 -19.68 20.72 12.85
C ASP A 98 -20.36 19.35 12.92
N ALA A 99 -20.29 18.57 11.83
CA ALA A 99 -20.86 17.22 11.79
C ALA A 99 -20.22 16.31 12.86
N THR A 100 -18.91 16.39 13.05
CA THR A 100 -18.19 15.61 14.07
C THR A 100 -18.57 16.06 15.49
N LEU A 101 -18.61 17.36 15.72
CA LEU A 101 -19.00 17.92 17.03
C LEU A 101 -20.44 17.52 17.41
N VAL A 102 -21.36 17.62 16.47
CA VAL A 102 -22.77 17.26 16.70
C VAL A 102 -22.93 15.76 16.92
N ALA A 103 -22.16 14.94 16.21
CA ALA A 103 -22.21 13.49 16.32
C ALA A 103 -21.61 12.96 17.61
N GLU A 104 -20.50 13.55 18.08
CA GLU A 104 -19.66 12.98 19.13
C GLU A 104 -19.65 13.81 20.42
N ASP A 105 -19.63 15.14 20.31
CA ASP A 105 -19.46 16.03 21.49
C ASP A 105 -19.95 17.45 21.24
N LYS A 106 -21.27 17.64 21.25
CA LYS A 106 -21.88 18.94 20.92
C LYS A 106 -21.46 20.11 21.82
N ARG A 107 -20.99 19.83 23.02
CA ARG A 107 -20.56 20.80 24.02
C ARG A 107 -19.03 20.85 24.18
N PHE A 108 -18.29 20.36 23.25
CA PHE A 108 -16.83 20.26 23.29
C PHE A 108 -16.13 21.52 23.78
N PHE A 109 -16.57 22.69 23.35
CA PHE A 109 -15.95 23.97 23.73
C PHE A 109 -16.35 24.49 25.11
N THR A 110 -17.26 23.81 25.84
CA THR A 110 -17.81 24.31 27.10
C THR A 110 -17.44 23.47 28.33
N HIS A 111 -16.70 22.39 28.18
CA HIS A 111 -16.25 21.53 29.26
C HIS A 111 -14.71 21.36 29.28
N ASP A 112 -14.17 20.82 30.35
CA ASP A 112 -12.76 20.62 30.65
C ASP A 112 -12.30 19.15 30.45
N GLY A 113 -12.68 18.52 29.36
CA GLY A 113 -12.40 17.11 29.06
C GLY A 113 -13.48 16.13 29.53
N MET A 114 -14.37 16.55 30.42
CA MET A 114 -15.52 15.78 30.89
C MET A 114 -16.80 16.57 30.74
N ASP A 115 -17.78 16.01 30.06
CA ASP A 115 -19.12 16.57 30.04
C ASP A 115 -19.96 15.99 31.18
N TYR A 116 -19.97 16.69 32.32
CA TYR A 116 -20.69 16.26 33.52
C TYR A 116 -22.20 16.16 33.32
N LEU A 117 -22.79 17.05 32.49
CA LEU A 117 -24.22 17.03 32.20
C LEU A 117 -24.61 15.86 31.30
N ALA A 118 -23.76 15.53 30.30
CA ALA A 118 -23.95 14.35 29.48
C ALA A 118 -23.77 13.07 30.30
N THR A 119 -22.77 13.04 31.19
CA THR A 119 -22.53 11.91 32.06
C THR A 119 -23.70 11.68 33.03
N ALA A 120 -24.23 12.75 33.65
CA ALA A 120 -25.40 12.65 34.54
C ALA A 120 -26.65 12.15 33.80
N ARG A 121 -26.88 12.66 32.57
CA ARG A 121 -27.98 12.22 31.71
C ARG A 121 -27.85 10.75 31.32
N ALA A 122 -26.68 10.33 30.84
CA ALA A 122 -26.43 8.94 30.46
C ALA A 122 -26.57 7.98 31.66
N THR A 123 -26.16 8.40 32.88
CA THR A 123 -26.35 7.63 34.09
C THR A 123 -27.83 7.51 34.45
N HIS A 124 -28.60 8.60 34.37
CA HIS A 124 -30.04 8.59 34.57
C HIS A 124 -30.74 7.67 33.59
N ASP A 125 -30.39 7.74 32.28
CA ASP A 125 -30.96 6.91 31.22
C ASP A 125 -30.62 5.41 31.44
N LEU A 126 -29.41 5.11 31.88
CA LEU A 126 -28.99 3.75 32.21
C LEU A 126 -29.82 3.17 33.37
N LEU A 127 -30.03 3.95 34.42
CA LEU A 127 -30.83 3.54 35.59
C LEU A 127 -32.31 3.34 35.21
N ARG A 128 -32.86 4.19 34.34
CA ARG A 128 -34.26 4.13 33.93
C ARG A 128 -34.54 3.02 32.92
N ASN A 129 -33.68 2.87 31.92
CA ASN A 129 -33.91 1.97 30.77
C ASN A 129 -33.15 0.65 30.87
N ARG A 130 -32.29 0.44 31.90
CA ARG A 130 -31.40 -0.70 32.08
C ARG A 130 -30.57 -1.05 30.82
N ARG A 131 -30.35 -0.08 29.93
CA ARG A 131 -29.53 -0.18 28.74
C ARG A 131 -28.84 1.16 28.46
N ILE A 132 -27.65 1.12 27.82
CA ILE A 132 -26.95 2.32 27.41
C ILE A 132 -27.70 2.91 26.20
N VAL A 133 -28.31 4.08 26.40
CA VAL A 133 -29.12 4.77 25.37
C VAL A 133 -28.35 5.92 24.72
N SER A 134 -27.43 6.56 25.46
CA SER A 134 -26.62 7.67 24.95
C SER A 134 -25.15 7.53 25.32
N GLY A 135 -24.25 7.96 24.43
CA GLY A 135 -22.83 8.09 24.70
C GLY A 135 -22.55 9.34 25.53
N ALA A 136 -21.72 9.20 26.59
CA ALA A 136 -21.28 10.32 27.43
C ALA A 136 -19.78 10.60 27.28
N SER A 137 -19.10 9.95 26.33
CA SER A 137 -17.68 10.14 26.11
C SER A 137 -17.42 11.38 25.27
N THR A 138 -16.55 12.27 25.73
CA THR A 138 -16.13 13.46 25.02
C THR A 138 -15.08 13.15 23.94
N ILE A 139 -14.88 14.06 23.00
CA ILE A 139 -13.80 13.99 22.00
C ILE A 139 -12.43 13.84 22.70
N THR A 140 -12.19 14.58 23.77
CA THR A 140 -10.94 14.49 24.53
C THR A 140 -10.73 13.10 25.15
N GLN A 141 -11.77 12.49 25.72
CA GLN A 141 -11.72 11.11 26.22
C GLN A 141 -11.48 10.09 25.10
N GLN A 142 -12.09 10.29 23.94
CA GLN A 142 -11.86 9.44 22.78
C GLN A 142 -10.42 9.58 22.27
N LEU A 143 -9.87 10.80 22.21
CA LEU A 143 -8.48 11.04 21.82
C LEU A 143 -7.51 10.33 22.77
N VAL A 144 -7.71 10.45 24.09
CA VAL A 144 -6.91 9.72 25.07
C VAL A 144 -6.98 8.22 24.84
N LYS A 145 -8.18 7.68 24.65
CA LYS A 145 -8.40 6.25 24.41
C LYS A 145 -7.68 5.73 23.16
N ILE A 146 -7.82 6.40 22.01
CA ILE A 146 -7.18 5.96 20.76
C ILE A 146 -5.66 6.15 20.77
N SER A 147 -5.16 7.01 21.67
CA SER A 147 -3.73 7.26 21.88
C SER A 147 -3.10 6.39 22.95
N SER A 148 -3.89 5.64 23.73
CA SER A 148 -3.42 4.74 24.78
C SER A 148 -3.27 3.31 24.25
N ALA A 149 -2.43 2.52 24.93
CA ALA A 149 -2.39 1.08 24.68
C ALA A 149 -3.77 0.45 24.94
N PRO A 150 -4.14 -0.62 24.21
CA PRO A 150 -5.39 -1.34 24.43
C PRO A 150 -5.55 -1.75 25.90
N ALA A 151 -6.68 -1.43 26.50
CA ALA A 151 -6.98 -1.76 27.89
C ALA A 151 -8.38 -2.39 28.01
N GLU A 152 -8.59 -3.17 29.04
CA GLU A 152 -9.89 -3.77 29.33
C GLU A 152 -10.97 -2.70 29.57
N ARG A 153 -12.17 -2.95 29.07
CA ARG A 153 -13.32 -2.07 29.23
C ARG A 153 -13.94 -2.27 30.61
N ASN A 154 -13.47 -1.52 31.59
CA ASN A 154 -14.01 -1.50 32.96
C ASN A 154 -14.18 -0.07 33.48
N ILE A 155 -14.82 0.08 34.62
CA ILE A 155 -15.11 1.38 35.23
C ILE A 155 -13.81 2.12 35.61
N LEU A 156 -12.78 1.42 36.08
CA LEU A 156 -11.49 2.01 36.46
C LEU A 156 -10.78 2.60 35.23
N THR A 157 -10.77 1.88 34.14
CA THR A 157 -10.24 2.38 32.84
C THR A 157 -10.97 3.64 32.41
N LYS A 158 -12.31 3.67 32.56
CA LYS A 158 -13.10 4.85 32.20
C LYS A 158 -12.83 6.06 33.10
N ILE A 159 -12.63 5.85 34.39
CA ILE A 159 -12.22 6.91 35.31
C ILE A 159 -10.84 7.43 34.94
N ARG A 160 -9.89 6.54 34.66
CA ARG A 160 -8.54 6.91 34.22
C ARG A 160 -8.58 7.73 32.91
N GLU A 161 -9.30 7.26 31.89
CA GLU A 161 -9.50 8.00 30.65
C GLU A 161 -10.06 9.41 30.92
N SER A 162 -11.03 9.53 31.81
CA SER A 162 -11.66 10.81 32.13
C SER A 162 -10.70 11.78 32.81
N LEU A 163 -9.91 11.30 33.78
CA LEU A 163 -8.93 12.13 34.49
C LEU A 163 -7.74 12.49 33.55
N THR A 164 -7.28 11.55 32.72
CA THR A 164 -6.26 11.83 31.72
C THR A 164 -6.77 12.84 30.68
N ALA A 165 -8.04 12.77 30.28
CA ALA A 165 -8.65 13.75 29.37
C ALA A 165 -8.66 15.16 29.98
N ARG A 166 -8.97 15.30 31.28
CA ARG A 166 -8.86 16.58 31.98
C ARG A 166 -7.41 17.08 32.07
N HIS A 167 -6.44 16.17 32.32
CA HIS A 167 -5.02 16.53 32.28
C HIS A 167 -4.62 17.05 30.90
N LEU A 168 -5.09 16.40 29.83
CA LEU A 168 -4.82 16.85 28.45
C LEU A 168 -5.35 18.27 28.21
N GLU A 169 -6.57 18.59 28.65
CA GLU A 169 -7.17 19.92 28.52
C GLU A 169 -6.43 21.01 29.34
N TYR A 170 -5.65 20.64 30.36
CA TYR A 170 -4.75 21.59 31.03
C TYR A 170 -3.49 21.91 30.24
N ARG A 171 -3.09 21.01 29.33
CA ARG A 171 -1.86 21.10 28.55
C ARG A 171 -2.10 21.61 27.13
N TRP A 172 -3.22 21.23 26.52
CA TRP A 172 -3.56 21.49 25.14
C TRP A 172 -4.80 22.35 25.00
N SER A 173 -4.79 23.22 24.02
CA SER A 173 -5.98 23.96 23.58
C SER A 173 -6.99 23.05 22.90
N LYS A 174 -8.24 23.48 22.87
CA LYS A 174 -9.32 22.80 22.12
C LYS A 174 -8.96 22.57 20.65
N GLN A 175 -8.21 23.51 20.06
CA GLN A 175 -7.79 23.43 18.66
C GLN A 175 -6.74 22.34 18.44
N GLU A 176 -5.75 22.21 19.36
CA GLU A 176 -4.75 21.15 19.33
C GLU A 176 -5.40 19.77 19.51
N ILE A 177 -6.36 19.65 20.45
CA ILE A 177 -7.12 18.42 20.68
C ILE A 177 -7.90 17.99 19.44
N LEU A 178 -8.61 18.93 18.78
CA LEU A 178 -9.33 18.64 17.54
C LEU A 178 -8.38 18.24 16.42
N THR A 179 -7.27 18.94 16.24
CA THR A 179 -6.28 18.61 15.22
C THR A 179 -5.76 17.18 15.42
N ALA A 180 -5.36 16.85 16.64
CA ALA A 180 -4.88 15.52 16.98
C ALA A 180 -5.96 14.45 16.81
N TYR A 181 -7.21 14.75 17.15
CA TYR A 181 -8.34 13.85 16.99
C TYR A 181 -8.60 13.50 15.54
N PHE A 182 -8.74 14.50 14.66
CA PHE A 182 -8.96 14.29 13.23
C PHE A 182 -7.82 13.57 12.53
N ASN A 183 -6.60 13.69 13.04
CA ASN A 183 -5.44 12.98 12.51
C ASN A 183 -5.31 11.54 12.99
N ARG A 184 -5.95 11.17 14.12
CA ARG A 184 -5.79 9.83 14.72
C ARG A 184 -7.02 8.94 14.57
N LEU A 185 -8.15 9.49 14.15
CA LEU A 185 -9.36 8.69 13.96
C LEU A 185 -9.16 7.60 12.91
N ASP A 186 -9.66 6.41 13.22
CA ASP A 186 -9.82 5.32 12.26
C ASP A 186 -11.15 5.49 11.52
N TYR A 187 -11.06 5.64 10.21
CA TYR A 187 -12.22 5.76 9.32
C TYR A 187 -12.58 4.43 8.63
N GLY A 188 -11.98 3.31 9.05
CA GLY A 188 -12.14 2.01 8.41
C GLY A 188 -11.21 1.81 7.20
N ASN A 189 -11.16 0.58 6.67
CA ASN A 189 -10.34 0.22 5.52
C ASN A 189 -8.85 0.62 5.67
N HIS A 190 -8.32 0.57 6.90
CA HIS A 190 -6.95 0.99 7.22
C HIS A 190 -6.65 2.46 6.85
N ARG A 191 -7.65 3.34 6.99
CA ARG A 191 -7.51 4.78 6.72
C ARG A 191 -7.55 5.56 8.03
N GLN A 192 -6.41 6.13 8.40
CA GLN A 192 -6.26 6.98 9.57
C GLN A 192 -6.25 8.45 9.16
N GLY A 193 -7.05 9.27 9.83
CA GLY A 193 -7.16 10.70 9.56
C GLY A 193 -8.18 11.06 8.46
N CYS A 194 -8.81 12.23 8.64
CA CYS A 194 -9.92 12.66 7.78
C CYS A 194 -9.49 12.93 6.33
N ARG A 195 -8.24 13.41 6.09
CA ARG A 195 -7.71 13.65 4.74
C ARG A 195 -7.61 12.36 3.95
N GLU A 196 -7.06 11.32 4.57
CA GLU A 196 -6.93 10.02 3.92
C GLU A 196 -8.30 9.38 3.68
N ALA A 197 -9.24 9.56 4.62
CA ALA A 197 -10.62 9.10 4.45
C ALA A 197 -11.33 9.80 3.28
N ALA A 198 -11.21 11.12 3.16
CA ALA A 198 -11.78 11.88 2.04
C ALA A 198 -11.25 11.41 0.69
N ARG A 199 -9.93 11.22 0.61
CA ARG A 199 -9.26 10.70 -0.59
C ARG A 199 -9.75 9.29 -0.94
N PHE A 200 -9.84 8.42 0.06
CA PHE A 200 -10.22 7.01 -0.15
C PHE A 200 -11.69 6.87 -0.55
N TYR A 201 -12.62 7.49 0.20
CA TYR A 201 -14.04 7.28 -0.04
C TYR A 201 -14.59 8.11 -1.20
N PHE A 202 -14.04 9.29 -1.45
CA PHE A 202 -14.60 10.24 -2.42
C PHE A 202 -13.64 10.67 -3.53
N GLY A 203 -12.34 10.34 -3.44
CA GLY A 203 -11.32 10.78 -4.41
C GLY A 203 -11.11 12.29 -4.42
N LYS A 204 -11.48 13.00 -3.34
CA LYS A 204 -11.51 14.46 -3.27
C LYS A 204 -10.56 15.02 -2.21
N PRO A 205 -10.02 16.22 -2.40
CA PRO A 205 -9.46 17.00 -1.30
C PRO A 205 -10.54 17.30 -0.25
N LEU A 206 -10.15 17.51 1.01
CA LEU A 206 -11.10 17.83 2.10
C LEU A 206 -11.98 19.04 1.80
N GLY A 207 -11.42 20.08 1.16
CA GLY A 207 -12.14 21.32 0.85
C GLY A 207 -13.27 21.15 -0.16
N ASP A 208 -13.28 20.08 -0.94
CA ASP A 208 -14.25 19.81 -2.02
C ASP A 208 -15.36 18.85 -1.58
N LEU A 209 -15.39 18.47 -0.30
CA LEU A 209 -16.41 17.58 0.23
C LEU A 209 -17.76 18.30 0.32
N SER A 210 -18.82 17.62 -0.10
CA SER A 210 -20.21 18.09 0.12
C SER A 210 -20.60 17.97 1.60
N LEU A 211 -21.69 18.60 1.99
CA LEU A 211 -22.26 18.46 3.34
C LEU A 211 -22.62 17.00 3.65
N ALA A 212 -23.16 16.29 2.67
CA ALA A 212 -23.49 14.87 2.79
C ALA A 212 -22.23 14.00 3.02
N GLU A 213 -21.17 14.26 2.28
CA GLU A 213 -19.88 13.57 2.42
C GLU A 213 -19.22 13.87 3.77
N CYS A 214 -19.28 15.13 4.22
CA CYS A 214 -18.81 15.52 5.56
C CYS A 214 -19.56 14.78 6.68
N ALA A 215 -20.90 14.73 6.58
CA ALA A 215 -21.73 14.01 7.54
C ALA A 215 -21.48 12.49 7.52
N LEU A 216 -21.24 11.91 6.34
CA LEU A 216 -20.86 10.50 6.23
C LEU A 216 -19.55 10.23 6.95
N LEU A 217 -18.49 11.00 6.65
CA LEU A 217 -17.19 10.84 7.32
C LEU A 217 -17.30 11.00 8.84
N ALA A 218 -18.05 11.98 9.32
CA ALA A 218 -18.26 12.18 10.76
C ALA A 218 -18.95 10.98 11.44
N GLY A 219 -19.69 10.19 10.68
CA GLY A 219 -20.38 9.00 11.18
C GLY A 219 -19.54 7.75 11.32
N LEU A 220 -18.43 7.63 10.58
CA LEU A 220 -17.61 6.41 10.49
C LEU A 220 -16.89 6.05 11.79
N PRO A 221 -16.25 6.98 12.52
CA PRO A 221 -15.40 6.66 13.68
C PRO A 221 -16.13 5.97 14.83
N GLN A 222 -17.43 6.15 14.96
CA GLN A 222 -18.23 5.49 16.00
C GLN A 222 -18.17 3.96 15.88
N SER A 223 -18.25 3.43 14.67
CA SER A 223 -18.15 2.00 14.38
C SER A 223 -17.70 1.80 12.93
N PRO A 224 -16.39 1.88 12.66
CA PRO A 224 -15.85 1.88 11.29
C PRO A 224 -16.21 0.63 10.46
N SER A 225 -16.41 -0.52 11.12
CA SER A 225 -16.83 -1.74 10.45
C SER A 225 -18.34 -1.77 10.14
N LEU A 226 -19.18 -1.31 11.09
CA LEU A 226 -20.65 -1.33 10.94
C LEU A 226 -21.12 -0.30 9.91
N HIS A 227 -20.54 0.90 9.95
CA HIS A 227 -20.91 2.03 9.07
C HIS A 227 -20.01 2.14 7.85
N ASN A 228 -19.24 1.08 7.51
CA ASN A 228 -18.38 1.08 6.33
C ASN A 228 -19.22 1.21 5.04
N PRO A 229 -19.13 2.33 4.31
CA PRO A 229 -20.00 2.55 3.16
C PRO A 229 -19.69 1.62 1.98
N VAL A 230 -18.50 1.01 1.93
CA VAL A 230 -18.11 0.03 0.90
C VAL A 230 -18.79 -1.32 1.15
N GLN A 231 -19.00 -1.68 2.42
CA GLN A 231 -19.54 -2.99 2.81
C GLN A 231 -21.01 -2.92 3.21
N ASN A 232 -21.45 -1.78 3.77
CA ASN A 232 -22.76 -1.61 4.38
C ASN A 232 -23.33 -0.20 4.12
N ALA A 233 -23.65 0.06 2.85
CA ALA A 233 -24.09 1.36 2.36
C ALA A 233 -25.33 1.88 3.11
N ASP A 234 -26.30 1.01 3.40
CA ASP A 234 -27.55 1.41 4.07
C ASP A 234 -27.29 1.90 5.50
N SER A 235 -26.46 1.21 6.26
CA SER A 235 -26.07 1.62 7.62
C SER A 235 -25.32 2.96 7.61
N ALA A 236 -24.43 3.15 6.63
CA ALA A 236 -23.70 4.39 6.45
C ALA A 236 -24.63 5.56 6.12
N LEU A 237 -25.60 5.36 5.21
CA LEU A 237 -26.61 6.36 4.84
C LEU A 237 -27.55 6.71 6.01
N GLN A 238 -27.99 5.73 6.79
CA GLN A 238 -28.79 5.96 7.98
C GLN A 238 -28.04 6.81 9.00
N ARG A 239 -26.76 6.49 9.25
CA ARG A 239 -25.91 7.27 10.16
C ARG A 239 -25.66 8.68 9.64
N ARG A 240 -25.36 8.84 8.34
CA ARG A 240 -25.23 10.14 7.68
C ARG A 240 -26.48 11.01 7.89
N ASN A 241 -27.65 10.45 7.59
CA ASN A 241 -28.90 11.19 7.66
C ASN A 241 -29.23 11.58 9.10
N TRP A 242 -28.95 10.72 10.08
CA TRP A 242 -29.08 11.06 11.50
C TRP A 242 -28.18 12.26 11.88
N ILE A 243 -26.93 12.33 11.38
CA ILE A 243 -26.05 13.47 11.63
C ILE A 243 -26.56 14.74 10.97
N LEU A 244 -27.09 14.64 9.74
CA LEU A 244 -27.69 15.77 9.03
C LEU A 244 -28.90 16.32 9.79
N ASP A 245 -29.75 15.47 10.37
CA ASP A 245 -30.86 15.91 11.23
C ASP A 245 -30.35 16.68 12.47
N ARG A 246 -29.29 16.18 13.09
CA ARG A 246 -28.65 16.85 14.23
C ARG A 246 -28.01 18.18 13.85
N LEU A 247 -27.42 18.30 12.65
CA LEU A 247 -26.92 19.58 12.16
C LEU A 247 -28.04 20.62 12.00
N ALA A 248 -29.21 20.20 11.52
CA ALA A 248 -30.38 21.08 11.44
C ALA A 248 -30.87 21.55 12.82
N GLU A 249 -30.77 20.68 13.84
CA GLU A 249 -31.25 21.00 15.21
C GLU A 249 -30.25 21.86 15.99
N GLU A 250 -28.96 21.66 15.80
CA GLU A 250 -27.91 22.14 16.72
C GLU A 250 -26.96 23.19 16.08
N ARG A 251 -27.08 23.43 14.76
CA ARG A 251 -26.25 24.36 13.99
C ARG A 251 -27.11 25.15 13.01
N ASP A 252 -26.57 26.22 12.47
CA ASP A 252 -27.25 27.11 11.53
C ASP A 252 -27.15 26.59 10.08
N TYR A 253 -27.74 25.39 9.84
CA TYR A 253 -27.91 24.84 8.50
C TYR A 253 -29.36 24.90 8.08
N GLY A 254 -29.63 25.55 6.94
CA GLY A 254 -30.97 25.71 6.43
C GLY A 254 -31.66 24.38 6.08
N SER A 255 -32.96 24.22 6.39
CA SER A 255 -33.70 22.99 6.14
C SER A 255 -33.59 22.50 4.69
N ARG A 256 -33.58 23.43 3.72
CA ARG A 256 -33.40 23.09 2.30
C ARG A 256 -32.01 22.50 2.01
N GLN A 257 -30.97 23.00 2.64
CA GLN A 257 -29.58 22.49 2.49
C GLN A 257 -29.46 21.08 3.04
N ILE A 258 -30.08 20.82 4.19
CA ILE A 258 -30.13 19.49 4.81
C ILE A 258 -30.87 18.50 3.91
N GLU A 259 -32.01 18.91 3.35
CA GLU A 259 -32.81 18.02 2.50
C GLU A 259 -32.05 17.65 1.20
N ILE A 260 -31.37 18.62 0.58
CA ILE A 260 -30.50 18.36 -0.58
C ILE A 260 -29.39 17.37 -0.20
N ALA A 261 -28.74 17.56 0.95
CA ALA A 261 -27.67 16.67 1.41
C ALA A 261 -28.18 15.24 1.69
N LYS A 262 -29.39 15.07 2.19
CA LYS A 262 -29.99 13.73 2.40
C LYS A 262 -30.32 13.02 1.09
N GLN A 263 -30.72 13.77 0.05
CA GLN A 263 -31.02 13.22 -1.27
C GLN A 263 -29.77 12.96 -2.11
N GLU A 264 -28.59 13.45 -1.68
CA GLU A 264 -27.33 13.20 -2.37
C GLU A 264 -27.00 11.70 -2.37
N PRO A 265 -26.82 11.08 -3.56
CA PRO A 265 -26.50 9.67 -3.65
C PRO A 265 -25.11 9.38 -3.06
N LEU A 266 -24.92 8.16 -2.58
CA LEU A 266 -23.64 7.70 -2.10
C LEU A 266 -22.72 7.40 -3.30
N ASN A 267 -22.01 8.41 -3.76
CA ASN A 267 -21.03 8.30 -4.81
C ASN A 267 -19.65 8.00 -4.20
N LEU A 268 -19.45 6.73 -3.82
CA LEU A 268 -18.12 6.32 -3.43
C LEU A 268 -17.23 6.39 -4.66
N HIS A 269 -16.14 7.10 -4.50
CA HIS A 269 -15.02 6.90 -5.38
C HIS A 269 -14.67 5.42 -5.23
N ARG A 270 -15.02 4.61 -6.24
CA ARG A 270 -14.34 3.33 -6.37
C ARG A 270 -12.88 3.72 -6.55
N ALA A 271 -12.21 3.90 -5.41
CA ALA A 271 -10.78 3.90 -5.38
C ALA A 271 -10.37 2.47 -5.76
N GLN A 272 -10.48 2.17 -7.01
CA GLN A 272 -9.25 2.06 -7.76
C GLN A 272 -8.47 3.36 -7.57
N HIS A 273 -7.99 3.66 -6.34
CA HIS A 273 -6.65 4.08 -6.28
C HIS A 273 -6.00 3.07 -7.21
N GLU A 274 -5.72 3.54 -8.39
CA GLU A 274 -4.72 2.91 -9.17
C GLU A 274 -3.50 2.95 -8.28
N GLU A 275 -3.44 1.97 -7.36
CA GLU A 275 -2.20 1.55 -6.78
C GLU A 275 -1.40 1.15 -7.98
N MET A 276 -0.72 2.16 -8.55
CA MET A 276 -0.04 1.99 -9.85
C MET A 276 1.10 1.00 -9.71
N ALA A 277 1.62 0.83 -8.49
CA ALA A 277 2.74 -0.05 -8.21
C ALA A 277 2.64 -0.75 -6.83
N PRO A 278 1.53 -1.48 -6.53
CA PRO A 278 1.27 -2.02 -5.19
C PRO A 278 2.31 -3.05 -4.74
N HIS A 279 2.85 -3.86 -5.64
CA HIS A 279 3.93 -4.79 -5.32
C HIS A 279 5.22 -4.06 -4.96
N VAL A 280 5.52 -2.94 -5.62
CA VAL A 280 6.68 -2.09 -5.28
C VAL A 280 6.45 -1.45 -3.90
N ALA A 281 5.27 -0.89 -3.65
CA ALA A 281 4.92 -0.31 -2.36
C ALA A 281 5.02 -1.36 -1.23
N SER A 282 4.50 -2.56 -1.46
CA SER A 282 4.62 -3.68 -0.51
C SER A 282 6.07 -4.08 -0.24
N SER A 283 6.94 -4.07 -1.26
CA SER A 283 8.36 -4.41 -1.12
C SER A 283 9.20 -3.36 -0.40
N LEU A 284 8.69 -2.14 -0.30
CA LEU A 284 9.37 -0.99 0.31
C LEU A 284 8.73 -0.55 1.64
N ARG A 285 7.80 -1.33 2.20
CA ARG A 285 7.03 -1.01 3.41
C ARG A 285 7.87 -0.71 4.66
N ASP A 286 9.08 -1.27 4.75
CA ASP A 286 9.98 -1.05 5.88
C ASP A 286 10.76 0.29 5.78
N ARG A 287 10.53 1.07 4.73
CA ARG A 287 11.12 2.39 4.55
C ARG A 287 10.24 3.47 5.17
N HIS A 288 10.81 4.29 6.03
CA HIS A 288 10.09 5.36 6.75
C HIS A 288 10.03 6.69 5.98
N GLN A 289 10.64 6.76 4.81
CA GLN A 289 10.70 7.97 3.98
C GLN A 289 10.13 7.71 2.59
N SER A 290 9.62 8.76 1.97
CA SER A 290 9.18 8.70 0.57
C SER A 290 10.35 8.34 -0.35
N ILE A 291 10.08 7.49 -1.34
CA ILE A 291 11.11 6.93 -2.23
C ILE A 291 10.79 7.34 -3.66
N ARG A 292 11.77 7.93 -4.32
CA ARG A 292 11.72 8.15 -5.75
C ARG A 292 12.24 6.91 -6.48
N THR A 293 11.38 6.34 -7.33
CA THR A 293 11.69 5.16 -8.14
C THR A 293 12.06 5.56 -9.56
N THR A 294 12.62 4.60 -10.30
CA THR A 294 12.91 4.74 -11.73
C THR A 294 11.69 4.48 -12.61
N LEU A 295 10.55 4.08 -12.02
CA LEU A 295 9.32 3.82 -12.75
C LEU A 295 8.82 5.07 -13.49
N ASP A 296 8.22 4.88 -14.64
CA ASP A 296 7.50 5.91 -15.40
C ASP A 296 6.00 5.69 -15.22
N ALA A 297 5.30 6.63 -14.57
CA ALA A 297 3.87 6.51 -14.24
C ALA A 297 3.00 6.23 -15.48
N THR A 298 3.30 6.89 -16.61
CA THR A 298 2.55 6.72 -17.85
C THR A 298 2.74 5.32 -18.42
N LEU A 299 3.98 4.83 -18.47
CA LEU A 299 4.29 3.48 -18.94
C LEU A 299 3.72 2.42 -18.00
N GLN A 300 3.83 2.63 -16.69
CA GLN A 300 3.27 1.73 -15.67
C GLN A 300 1.77 1.56 -15.86
N GLY A 301 1.02 2.66 -16.00
CA GLY A 301 -0.43 2.63 -16.21
C GLY A 301 -0.80 1.90 -17.52
N ARG A 302 -0.06 2.15 -18.61
CA ARG A 302 -0.28 1.48 -19.92
C ARG A 302 -0.03 -0.03 -19.81
N VAL A 303 1.08 -0.45 -19.20
CA VAL A 303 1.42 -1.87 -19.04
C VAL A 303 0.38 -2.57 -18.15
N THR A 304 -0.04 -1.94 -17.05
CA THR A 304 -1.10 -2.47 -16.19
C THR A 304 -2.42 -2.65 -16.95
N GLY A 305 -2.80 -1.67 -17.77
CA GLY A 305 -3.99 -1.75 -18.64
C GLY A 305 -3.91 -2.92 -19.60
N ILE A 306 -2.80 -3.08 -20.32
CA ILE A 306 -2.58 -4.20 -21.26
C ILE A 306 -2.66 -5.55 -20.54
N VAL A 307 -2.04 -5.68 -19.35
CA VAL A 307 -2.09 -6.93 -18.55
C VAL A 307 -3.54 -7.28 -18.18
N ARG A 308 -4.33 -6.30 -17.75
CA ARG A 308 -5.74 -6.52 -17.40
C ARG A 308 -6.59 -6.92 -18.62
N GLU A 309 -6.38 -6.26 -19.75
CA GLU A 309 -7.08 -6.59 -21.00
C GLU A 309 -6.75 -7.99 -21.49
N GLU A 310 -5.47 -8.38 -21.50
CA GLU A 310 -5.07 -9.72 -21.94
C GLU A 310 -5.56 -10.80 -20.98
N LEU A 311 -5.51 -10.59 -19.67
CA LEU A 311 -6.07 -11.53 -18.71
C LEU A 311 -7.59 -11.68 -18.84
N ALA A 312 -8.31 -10.60 -19.19
CA ALA A 312 -9.74 -10.68 -19.50
C ALA A 312 -10.01 -11.56 -20.72
N ARG A 313 -9.18 -11.48 -21.77
CA ARG A 313 -9.27 -12.35 -22.97
C ARG A 313 -8.94 -13.81 -22.66
N LEU A 314 -8.00 -14.04 -21.74
CA LEU A 314 -7.51 -15.37 -21.35
C LEU A 314 -8.32 -16.01 -20.21
N ARG A 315 -9.42 -15.38 -19.80
CA ARG A 315 -10.23 -15.85 -18.66
C ARG A 315 -10.74 -17.28 -18.84
N GLU A 316 -11.15 -17.62 -20.04
CA GLU A 316 -11.62 -18.97 -20.40
C GLU A 316 -10.48 -20.00 -20.38
N SER A 317 -9.24 -19.58 -20.55
CA SER A 317 -8.04 -20.39 -20.44
C SER A 317 -7.55 -20.56 -18.99
N ASN A 318 -8.33 -20.10 -17.99
CA ASN A 318 -8.02 -20.17 -16.56
C ASN A 318 -6.72 -19.43 -16.18
N ALA A 319 -6.34 -18.39 -16.95
CA ALA A 319 -5.23 -17.51 -16.62
C ALA A 319 -5.73 -16.35 -15.77
N HIS A 320 -5.23 -16.25 -14.52
CA HIS A 320 -5.70 -15.25 -13.55
C HIS A 320 -4.69 -14.14 -13.31
N HIS A 321 -3.40 -14.43 -13.43
CA HIS A 321 -2.32 -13.50 -13.16
C HIS A 321 -1.28 -13.52 -14.27
N ALA A 322 -0.66 -12.35 -14.49
CA ALA A 322 0.50 -12.17 -15.34
C ALA A 322 1.41 -11.14 -14.71
N ALA A 323 2.71 -11.26 -14.94
CA ALA A 323 3.72 -10.33 -14.46
C ALA A 323 4.51 -9.77 -15.65
N VAL A 324 4.85 -8.48 -15.56
CA VAL A 324 5.62 -7.77 -16.60
C VAL A 324 6.69 -6.90 -15.96
N VAL A 325 7.89 -6.94 -16.54
CA VAL A 325 9.01 -6.06 -16.20
C VAL A 325 9.49 -5.37 -17.49
N VAL A 326 9.67 -4.06 -17.41
CA VAL A 326 10.26 -3.27 -18.50
C VAL A 326 11.51 -2.59 -17.97
N ILE A 327 12.66 -2.87 -18.63
CA ILE A 327 13.96 -2.29 -18.28
C ILE A 327 14.46 -1.45 -19.46
N ASP A 328 14.95 -0.25 -19.18
CA ASP A 328 15.67 0.55 -20.16
C ASP A 328 17.04 -0.08 -20.43
N ASN A 329 17.31 -0.37 -21.70
CA ASN A 329 18.54 -1.03 -22.09
C ASN A 329 19.79 -0.17 -21.85
N ALA A 330 19.69 1.16 -21.95
CA ALA A 330 20.84 2.03 -21.81
C ALA A 330 21.24 2.21 -20.34
N SER A 331 20.28 2.50 -19.47
CA SER A 331 20.54 2.82 -18.07
C SER A 331 20.49 1.60 -17.11
N GLY A 332 19.67 0.59 -17.41
CA GLY A 332 19.34 -0.51 -16.49
C GLY A 332 18.18 -0.17 -15.55
N GLU A 333 17.55 1.00 -15.73
CA GLU A 333 16.43 1.42 -14.91
C GLU A 333 15.17 0.60 -15.20
N VAL A 334 14.48 0.18 -14.16
CA VAL A 334 13.17 -0.47 -14.27
C VAL A 334 12.12 0.62 -14.50
N LEU A 335 11.54 0.65 -15.69
CA LEU A 335 10.56 1.65 -16.08
C LEU A 335 9.12 1.24 -15.76
N SER A 336 8.84 -0.06 -15.71
CA SER A 336 7.54 -0.60 -15.31
C SER A 336 7.71 -1.96 -14.64
N LEU A 337 6.91 -2.20 -13.59
CA LEU A 337 6.90 -3.45 -12.84
C LEU A 337 5.45 -3.77 -12.43
N VAL A 338 4.88 -4.81 -13.04
CA VAL A 338 3.55 -5.33 -12.75
C VAL A 338 3.70 -6.75 -12.22
N GLY A 339 3.35 -6.98 -10.95
CA GLY A 339 3.54 -8.27 -10.29
C GLY A 339 2.36 -9.23 -10.46
N SER A 340 1.14 -8.71 -10.69
CA SER A 340 -0.07 -9.51 -10.94
C SER A 340 -1.09 -8.70 -11.74
N GLY A 341 -2.16 -9.35 -12.18
CA GLY A 341 -3.25 -8.67 -12.89
C GLY A 341 -4.09 -7.76 -11.99
N ASP A 342 -4.30 -8.17 -10.74
CA ASP A 342 -4.98 -7.41 -9.70
C ASP A 342 -4.37 -7.79 -8.35
N PHE A 343 -3.81 -6.79 -7.65
CA PHE A 343 -3.19 -6.98 -6.33
C PHE A 343 -4.18 -7.46 -5.27
N HIS A 344 -5.43 -7.08 -5.39
CA HIS A 344 -6.48 -7.42 -4.42
C HIS A 344 -7.23 -8.72 -4.74
N ASP A 345 -6.88 -9.42 -5.82
CA ASP A 345 -7.49 -10.72 -6.12
C ASP A 345 -7.13 -11.74 -5.02
N PRO A 346 -8.13 -12.33 -4.31
CA PRO A 346 -7.89 -13.30 -3.25
C PRO A 346 -7.21 -14.59 -3.74
N ARG A 347 -7.18 -14.83 -5.05
CA ARG A 347 -6.52 -16.00 -5.66
C ARG A 347 -5.02 -15.85 -5.83
N GLY A 348 -4.38 -14.96 -5.10
CA GLY A 348 -2.94 -14.78 -5.12
C GLY A 348 -2.47 -13.47 -5.74
N GLY A 349 -3.34 -12.45 -5.85
CA GLY A 349 -2.99 -11.15 -6.39
C GLY A 349 -1.81 -10.47 -5.70
N GLN A 350 -1.60 -10.73 -4.41
CA GLN A 350 -0.48 -10.19 -3.63
C GLN A 350 0.88 -10.86 -3.92
N ILE A 351 0.87 -11.99 -4.64
CA ILE A 351 2.12 -12.65 -5.04
C ILE A 351 2.78 -11.80 -6.14
N ASP A 352 3.98 -11.33 -5.85
CA ASP A 352 4.79 -10.60 -6.84
C ASP A 352 5.41 -11.58 -7.84
N GLY A 353 4.78 -11.76 -8.99
CA GLY A 353 5.26 -12.62 -10.07
C GLY A 353 6.59 -12.15 -10.69
N THR A 354 7.03 -10.91 -10.44
CA THR A 354 8.32 -10.42 -10.92
C THR A 354 9.48 -10.90 -10.06
N ARG A 355 9.21 -11.27 -8.80
CA ARG A 355 10.20 -11.72 -7.81
C ARG A 355 10.02 -13.18 -7.39
N SER A 356 8.87 -13.78 -7.63
CA SER A 356 8.63 -15.19 -7.31
C SER A 356 9.48 -16.08 -8.21
N PRO A 357 10.28 -17.00 -7.66
CA PRO A 357 11.05 -17.96 -8.43
C PRO A 357 10.12 -18.88 -9.24
N ARG A 358 10.43 -19.07 -10.51
CA ARG A 358 9.67 -19.95 -11.41
C ARG A 358 10.59 -20.57 -12.43
N SER A 359 10.22 -21.77 -12.91
CA SER A 359 10.96 -22.42 -13.99
C SER A 359 11.10 -21.46 -15.18
N ALA A 360 12.35 -21.30 -15.61
CA ALA A 360 12.68 -20.46 -16.77
C ALA A 360 12.25 -21.09 -18.10
N GLY A 361 12.06 -22.38 -18.12
CA GLY A 361 11.81 -23.12 -19.37
C GLY A 361 12.88 -22.85 -20.41
N SER A 362 12.50 -22.81 -21.66
CA SER A 362 13.39 -22.61 -22.81
C SER A 362 14.04 -21.23 -22.90
N THR A 363 13.71 -20.31 -22.00
CA THR A 363 14.29 -18.95 -22.03
C THR A 363 15.78 -18.92 -21.66
N LEU A 364 16.35 -20.02 -21.16
CA LEU A 364 17.80 -20.12 -20.90
C LEU A 364 18.60 -20.59 -22.11
N LYS A 365 17.99 -21.13 -23.16
CA LYS A 365 18.69 -21.62 -24.38
C LYS A 365 19.54 -20.56 -25.07
N PRO A 366 19.15 -19.28 -25.20
CA PRO A 366 19.99 -18.25 -25.78
C PRO A 366 21.36 -18.15 -25.14
N PHE A 367 21.47 -18.34 -23.83
CA PHE A 367 22.73 -18.27 -23.09
C PHE A 367 23.61 -19.49 -23.35
N THR A 368 23.02 -20.66 -23.61
CA THR A 368 23.76 -21.86 -24.04
C THR A 368 24.39 -21.64 -25.41
N TYR A 369 23.63 -21.12 -26.38
CA TYR A 369 24.16 -20.86 -27.72
C TYR A 369 25.15 -19.68 -27.73
N LEU A 370 24.98 -18.68 -26.87
CA LEU A 370 25.96 -17.62 -26.65
C LEU A 370 27.33 -18.21 -26.28
N LEU A 371 27.37 -19.16 -25.33
CA LEU A 371 28.57 -19.85 -24.95
C LEU A 371 29.16 -20.72 -26.08
N ALA A 372 28.29 -21.33 -26.88
CA ALA A 372 28.74 -22.11 -28.04
C ALA A 372 29.44 -21.23 -29.07
N PHE A 373 28.96 -20.02 -29.30
CA PHE A 373 29.65 -19.05 -30.18
C PHE A 373 31.00 -18.61 -29.59
N GLU A 374 31.06 -18.33 -28.31
CA GLU A 374 32.30 -17.85 -27.66
C GLU A 374 33.36 -18.92 -27.46
N ARG A 375 32.97 -20.12 -27.03
CA ARG A 375 33.90 -21.15 -26.61
C ARG A 375 34.31 -22.12 -27.71
N ARG A 376 33.41 -22.28 -28.70
CA ARG A 376 33.61 -23.29 -29.78
C ARG A 376 33.71 -22.66 -31.15
N GLY A 377 33.63 -21.34 -31.25
CA GLY A 377 33.67 -20.65 -32.56
C GLY A 377 32.50 -21.01 -33.46
N LEU A 378 31.37 -21.49 -32.91
CA LEU A 378 30.20 -21.81 -33.69
C LEU A 378 29.50 -20.50 -34.11
N PHE A 379 28.66 -20.58 -35.14
CA PHE A 379 27.91 -19.44 -35.66
C PHE A 379 26.51 -19.89 -36.08
N PRO A 380 25.57 -19.00 -36.39
CA PRO A 380 24.17 -19.34 -36.68
C PRO A 380 23.97 -20.38 -37.77
N GLY A 381 24.86 -20.46 -38.75
CA GLY A 381 24.83 -21.45 -39.82
C GLY A 381 25.49 -22.80 -39.49
N SER A 382 26.16 -22.93 -38.31
CA SER A 382 26.77 -24.20 -37.88
C SER A 382 25.71 -25.28 -37.76
N ILE A 383 26.00 -26.48 -38.25
CA ILE A 383 25.11 -27.64 -38.17
C ILE A 383 25.35 -28.37 -36.85
N ILE A 384 24.24 -28.66 -36.16
CA ILE A 384 24.18 -29.49 -34.97
C ILE A 384 23.17 -30.63 -35.19
N ALA A 385 23.36 -31.75 -34.46
CA ALA A 385 22.51 -32.91 -34.65
C ALA A 385 21.32 -32.86 -33.68
N ASP A 386 20.11 -32.94 -34.21
CA ASP A 386 18.86 -33.10 -33.47
C ASP A 386 18.37 -34.54 -33.60
N ILE A 387 19.04 -35.46 -32.93
CA ILE A 387 18.82 -36.90 -32.97
C ILE A 387 18.67 -37.47 -31.56
N PRO A 388 17.99 -38.62 -31.39
CA PRO A 388 17.90 -39.28 -30.08
C PRO A 388 19.30 -39.45 -29.46
N THR A 389 19.49 -38.85 -28.28
CA THR A 389 20.80 -38.85 -27.60
C THR A 389 20.58 -39.14 -26.13
N PRO A 390 20.89 -40.38 -25.68
CA PRO A 390 20.75 -40.72 -24.26
C PRO A 390 21.89 -40.12 -23.45
N TYR A 391 21.55 -39.54 -22.28
CA TYR A 391 22.51 -39.04 -21.30
C TYR A 391 22.42 -39.85 -20.02
N ARG A 392 23.55 -40.14 -19.40
CA ARG A 392 23.59 -40.75 -18.07
C ARG A 392 23.36 -39.66 -17.02
N THR A 393 22.40 -39.89 -16.14
CA THR A 393 22.12 -39.09 -14.97
C THR A 393 22.24 -39.96 -13.72
N GLU A 394 22.19 -39.36 -12.55
CA GLU A 394 22.17 -40.12 -11.28
C GLU A 394 20.93 -41.01 -11.15
N GLU A 395 19.84 -40.62 -11.77
CA GLU A 395 18.55 -41.34 -11.77
C GLU A 395 18.44 -42.40 -12.88
N GLY A 396 19.44 -42.48 -13.79
CA GLY A 396 19.44 -43.45 -14.88
C GLY A 396 19.76 -42.82 -16.26
N LEU A 397 19.17 -43.37 -17.31
CA LEU A 397 19.28 -42.86 -18.67
C LEU A 397 18.16 -41.86 -18.95
N ASP A 398 18.53 -40.62 -19.22
CA ASP A 398 17.63 -39.58 -19.72
C ASP A 398 17.70 -39.53 -21.25
N LEU A 399 16.55 -39.56 -21.91
CA LEU A 399 16.41 -39.42 -23.37
C LEU A 399 15.56 -38.18 -23.67
N PRO A 400 16.17 -37.01 -23.82
CA PRO A 400 15.43 -35.78 -24.06
C PRO A 400 14.68 -35.82 -25.39
N VAL A 401 13.49 -35.21 -25.40
CA VAL A 401 12.64 -35.08 -26.57
C VAL A 401 12.31 -33.62 -26.84
N ASN A 402 12.06 -33.29 -28.09
CA ASN A 402 11.49 -31.99 -28.44
C ASN A 402 10.02 -31.91 -28.05
N TYR A 403 9.43 -30.72 -27.99
CA TYR A 403 8.05 -30.48 -27.57
C TYR A 403 7.03 -31.27 -28.42
N ASP A 404 7.29 -31.41 -29.72
CA ASP A 404 6.46 -32.16 -30.69
C ASP A 404 6.83 -33.65 -30.82
N HIS A 405 7.73 -34.14 -29.98
CA HIS A 405 8.25 -35.53 -29.97
C HIS A 405 8.95 -35.95 -31.28
N LYS A 406 9.40 -34.98 -32.11
CA LYS A 406 10.13 -35.25 -33.34
C LYS A 406 11.60 -34.93 -33.21
N HIS A 407 12.39 -35.54 -34.08
CA HIS A 407 13.82 -35.25 -34.30
C HIS A 407 14.02 -34.77 -35.73
N TYR A 408 14.78 -33.70 -35.87
CA TYR A 408 14.94 -32.99 -37.14
C TYR A 408 16.24 -33.33 -37.89
N GLY A 409 17.09 -34.20 -37.30
CA GLY A 409 18.36 -34.57 -37.88
C GLY A 409 19.39 -33.41 -37.86
N PRO A 410 20.12 -33.19 -38.94
CA PRO A 410 21.06 -32.07 -39.00
C PRO A 410 20.29 -30.74 -39.18
N VAL A 411 20.44 -29.82 -38.21
CA VAL A 411 19.81 -28.50 -38.23
C VAL A 411 20.86 -27.41 -37.98
N THR A 412 20.58 -26.21 -38.49
CA THR A 412 21.42 -25.06 -38.13
C THR A 412 21.15 -24.59 -36.70
N ILE A 413 22.12 -23.97 -36.04
CA ILE A 413 21.92 -23.34 -34.73
C ILE A 413 20.79 -22.29 -34.80
N ARG A 414 20.72 -21.51 -35.90
CA ARG A 414 19.61 -20.56 -36.12
C ARG A 414 18.25 -21.26 -36.03
N TYR A 415 18.09 -22.37 -36.76
CA TYR A 415 16.84 -23.13 -36.73
C TYR A 415 16.55 -23.71 -35.33
N ALA A 416 17.56 -24.32 -34.71
CA ALA A 416 17.41 -24.95 -33.39
C ALA A 416 17.01 -23.97 -32.31
N LEU A 417 17.64 -22.78 -32.24
CA LEU A 417 17.32 -21.77 -31.25
C LEU A 417 15.97 -21.10 -31.57
N ALA A 418 15.73 -20.71 -32.82
CA ALA A 418 14.50 -20.03 -33.23
C ALA A 418 13.25 -20.90 -33.02
N ASN A 419 13.37 -22.22 -33.14
CA ASN A 419 12.27 -23.19 -32.92
C ASN A 419 12.36 -23.89 -31.57
N SER A 420 13.25 -23.44 -30.68
CA SER A 420 13.35 -23.89 -29.29
C SER A 420 13.55 -25.40 -29.14
N LEU A 421 14.36 -26.06 -30.00
CA LEU A 421 14.61 -27.49 -29.93
C LEU A 421 15.35 -27.85 -28.62
N ASN A 422 14.83 -28.86 -27.88
CA ASN A 422 15.38 -29.28 -26.60
C ASN A 422 16.65 -30.12 -26.79
N VAL A 423 16.58 -31.12 -27.68
CA VAL A 423 17.67 -32.09 -27.90
C VAL A 423 18.92 -31.37 -28.37
N SER A 424 18.78 -30.48 -29.36
CA SER A 424 19.87 -29.66 -29.87
C SER A 424 20.51 -28.78 -28.80
N ALA A 425 19.71 -28.17 -27.92
CA ALA A 425 20.20 -27.31 -26.84
C ALA A 425 20.97 -28.08 -25.77
N MET A 426 20.46 -29.25 -25.33
CA MET A 426 21.12 -30.10 -24.36
C MET A 426 22.42 -30.67 -24.91
N ARG A 427 22.40 -31.07 -26.18
CA ARG A 427 23.63 -31.52 -26.87
C ARG A 427 24.68 -30.40 -26.92
N THR A 428 24.27 -29.20 -27.33
CA THR A 428 25.16 -28.03 -27.35
C THR A 428 25.74 -27.76 -25.97
N LEU A 429 24.91 -27.82 -24.89
CA LEU A 429 25.39 -27.63 -23.52
C LEU A 429 26.42 -28.69 -23.12
N ASN A 430 26.16 -29.96 -23.45
CA ASN A 430 27.12 -31.03 -23.20
C ASN A 430 28.45 -30.77 -23.92
N ASP A 431 28.40 -30.38 -25.20
CA ASP A 431 29.58 -30.16 -26.03
C ASP A 431 30.44 -28.96 -25.59
N ILE A 432 29.86 -27.97 -24.91
CA ILE A 432 30.60 -26.81 -24.36
C ILE A 432 31.14 -27.03 -22.95
N GLY A 433 30.98 -28.23 -22.38
CA GLY A 433 31.56 -28.62 -21.08
C GLY A 433 30.52 -28.83 -19.98
N GLY A 434 29.27 -29.12 -20.34
CA GLY A 434 28.18 -29.43 -19.40
C GLY A 434 27.55 -28.19 -18.75
N PRO A 435 26.88 -28.35 -17.60
CA PRO A 435 26.10 -27.28 -16.98
C PRO A 435 26.91 -26.15 -16.36
N ALA A 436 28.14 -26.40 -15.93
CA ALA A 436 28.96 -25.43 -15.18
C ALA A 436 29.20 -24.12 -15.94
N PRO A 437 29.59 -24.12 -17.25
CA PRO A 437 29.75 -22.87 -17.99
C PRO A 437 28.45 -22.02 -18.09
N LEU A 438 27.32 -22.69 -18.24
CA LEU A 438 26.03 -22.00 -18.30
C LEU A 438 25.64 -21.43 -16.93
N TYR A 439 25.82 -22.20 -15.87
CA TYR A 439 25.61 -21.77 -14.50
C TYR A 439 26.42 -20.48 -14.19
N ASP A 440 27.73 -20.50 -14.47
CA ASP A 440 28.62 -19.35 -14.24
C ASP A 440 28.17 -18.11 -15.04
N LEU A 441 27.76 -18.30 -16.29
CA LEU A 441 27.25 -17.22 -17.11
C LEU A 441 25.94 -16.64 -16.51
N LEU A 442 24.99 -17.48 -16.12
CA LEU A 442 23.72 -17.05 -15.54
C LEU A 442 23.93 -16.26 -14.24
N VAL A 443 24.81 -16.72 -13.35
CA VAL A 443 25.20 -15.99 -12.13
C VAL A 443 25.79 -14.63 -12.48
N ARG A 444 26.67 -14.55 -13.47
CA ARG A 444 27.28 -13.28 -13.94
C ARG A 444 26.27 -12.34 -14.58
N THR A 445 25.16 -12.85 -15.15
CA THR A 445 24.05 -12.02 -15.65
C THR A 445 23.09 -11.57 -14.56
N GLY A 446 23.38 -11.89 -13.29
CA GLY A 446 22.62 -11.43 -12.14
C GLY A 446 21.50 -12.36 -11.67
N ILE A 447 21.43 -13.59 -12.18
CA ILE A 447 20.50 -14.62 -11.67
C ILE A 447 21.05 -15.14 -10.34
N ARG A 448 20.29 -14.97 -9.27
CA ARG A 448 20.70 -15.26 -7.88
C ARG A 448 19.90 -16.41 -7.24
N THR A 449 19.02 -17.02 -7.99
CA THR A 449 18.14 -18.10 -7.52
C THR A 449 18.72 -19.50 -7.74
N LEU A 450 19.92 -19.59 -8.31
CA LEU A 450 20.62 -20.85 -8.50
C LEU A 450 21.25 -21.27 -7.16
N ASP A 451 20.54 -22.03 -6.36
CA ASP A 451 20.86 -22.41 -4.98
C ASP A 451 21.57 -23.77 -4.86
N LYS A 452 21.65 -24.51 -5.97
CA LYS A 452 22.31 -25.83 -6.06
C LYS A 452 23.60 -25.75 -6.86
N PRO A 453 24.53 -26.68 -6.65
CA PRO A 453 25.69 -26.84 -7.53
C PRO A 453 25.29 -27.11 -8.99
N ALA A 454 26.09 -26.61 -9.94
CA ALA A 454 25.78 -26.75 -11.38
C ALA A 454 25.52 -28.20 -11.82
N ALA A 455 26.22 -29.17 -11.20
CA ALA A 455 26.09 -30.58 -11.51
C ALA A 455 24.69 -31.13 -11.21
N GLU A 456 24.03 -30.65 -10.16
CA GLU A 456 22.66 -31.07 -9.79
C GLU A 456 21.59 -30.60 -10.79
N TYR A 457 21.82 -29.49 -11.47
CA TYR A 457 20.91 -29.04 -12.56
C TYR A 457 21.13 -29.90 -13.83
N GLY A 458 22.32 -30.45 -14.02
CA GLY A 458 22.65 -31.26 -15.19
C GLY A 458 22.43 -30.51 -16.50
N LEU A 459 22.20 -31.24 -17.59
CA LEU A 459 21.90 -30.67 -18.91
C LEU A 459 20.51 -30.04 -18.96
N GLY A 460 19.61 -30.37 -18.03
CA GLY A 460 18.31 -29.76 -17.85
C GLY A 460 18.35 -28.25 -17.59
N LEU A 461 19.49 -27.71 -17.17
CA LEU A 461 19.67 -26.27 -16.96
C LEU A 461 19.33 -25.46 -18.21
N THR A 462 19.71 -25.92 -19.42
CA THR A 462 19.42 -25.21 -20.68
C THR A 462 17.93 -25.18 -21.04
N ILE A 463 17.13 -26.12 -20.52
CA ILE A 463 15.69 -26.16 -20.73
C ILE A 463 14.90 -25.66 -19.54
N GLY A 464 15.59 -25.08 -18.54
CA GLY A 464 14.99 -24.31 -17.46
C GLY A 464 14.47 -25.12 -16.29
N ASN A 465 15.14 -26.22 -15.89
CA ASN A 465 14.86 -26.91 -14.62
C ASN A 465 15.27 -26.08 -13.39
N ALA A 466 15.97 -24.97 -13.58
CA ALA A 466 16.24 -24.00 -12.54
C ALA A 466 15.11 -22.96 -12.42
N GLU A 467 14.80 -22.57 -11.20
CA GLU A 467 13.88 -21.48 -10.95
C GLU A 467 14.60 -20.13 -11.03
N VAL A 468 13.99 -19.15 -11.72
CA VAL A 468 14.53 -17.80 -11.87
C VAL A 468 13.44 -16.76 -11.57
N ARG A 469 13.87 -15.55 -11.20
CA ARG A 469 12.97 -14.41 -11.05
C ARG A 469 12.85 -13.67 -12.38
N LEU A 470 11.63 -13.25 -12.72
CA LEU A 470 11.38 -12.52 -13.97
C LEU A 470 12.23 -11.26 -14.09
N LEU A 471 12.38 -10.50 -13.02
CA LEU A 471 13.23 -9.29 -12.98
C LEU A 471 14.69 -9.61 -13.35
N GLU A 472 15.24 -10.68 -12.78
CA GLU A 472 16.63 -11.10 -13.03
C GLU A 472 16.79 -11.62 -14.47
N LEU A 473 15.83 -12.41 -14.94
CA LEU A 473 15.81 -12.92 -16.33
C LEU A 473 15.69 -11.79 -17.34
N THR A 474 14.82 -10.81 -17.11
CA THR A 474 14.68 -9.64 -17.97
C THR A 474 15.98 -8.86 -18.06
N ASN A 475 16.70 -8.70 -16.95
CA ASN A 475 18.02 -8.04 -16.95
C ASN A 475 19.11 -8.87 -17.64
N ALA A 476 19.05 -10.20 -17.57
CA ALA A 476 19.92 -11.06 -18.32
C ALA A 476 19.73 -10.89 -19.84
N TYR A 477 18.47 -10.78 -20.29
CA TYR A 477 18.17 -10.45 -21.70
C TYR A 477 18.61 -9.03 -22.08
N ALA A 478 18.42 -8.06 -21.18
CA ALA A 478 18.94 -6.70 -21.39
C ALA A 478 20.49 -6.70 -21.53
N THR A 479 21.21 -7.65 -20.91
CA THR A 479 22.64 -7.83 -21.12
C THR A 479 22.95 -8.23 -22.57
N LEU A 480 22.15 -9.11 -23.16
CA LEU A 480 22.28 -9.46 -24.60
C LEU A 480 22.01 -8.24 -25.49
N ALA A 481 20.94 -7.47 -25.19
CA ALA A 481 20.59 -6.25 -25.90
C ALA A 481 21.67 -5.16 -25.81
N ARG A 482 22.44 -5.14 -24.69
CA ARG A 482 23.61 -4.28 -24.49
C ARG A 482 24.90 -4.88 -25.08
N LEU A 483 24.76 -5.79 -26.00
CA LEU A 483 25.90 -6.47 -26.66
C LEU A 483 26.87 -7.10 -25.66
N GLY A 484 26.35 -7.78 -24.64
CA GLY A 484 27.12 -8.51 -23.65
C GLY A 484 27.60 -7.70 -22.45
N THR A 485 27.10 -6.48 -22.26
CA THR A 485 27.43 -5.67 -21.08
C THR A 485 26.33 -5.79 -20.03
N PHE A 486 26.65 -6.38 -18.89
CA PHE A 486 25.77 -6.45 -17.73
C PHE A 486 25.74 -5.10 -17.00
N LYS A 487 24.55 -4.64 -16.62
CA LYS A 487 24.29 -3.56 -15.68
C LYS A 487 23.27 -4.05 -14.67
N PRO A 488 23.39 -3.74 -13.38
CA PRO A 488 22.35 -4.08 -12.41
C PRO A 488 21.02 -3.40 -12.77
N ALA A 489 19.91 -4.13 -12.63
CA ALA A 489 18.58 -3.53 -12.73
C ALA A 489 18.36 -2.62 -11.50
N THR A 490 17.95 -1.37 -11.74
CA THR A 490 17.78 -0.36 -10.71
C THR A 490 16.31 0.06 -10.62
N LEU A 491 15.71 -0.04 -9.43
CA LEU A 491 14.33 0.33 -9.17
C LEU A 491 14.22 1.69 -8.46
N THR A 492 15.25 2.12 -7.74
CA THR A 492 15.27 3.36 -6.96
C THR A 492 16.50 4.18 -7.29
N PHE A 493 16.38 5.49 -7.27
CA PHE A 493 17.54 6.38 -7.30
C PHE A 493 18.31 6.34 -5.97
N ASN A 494 19.54 6.84 -5.97
CA ASN A 494 20.28 7.10 -4.74
C ASN A 494 19.50 8.11 -3.84
N PRO A 495 19.79 8.19 -2.53
CA PRO A 495 19.12 9.14 -1.62
C PRO A 495 19.20 10.62 -2.07
N ASP A 496 20.26 10.99 -2.78
CA ASP A 496 20.46 12.31 -3.38
C ASP A 496 19.78 12.48 -4.75
N HIS A 497 18.97 11.50 -5.16
CA HIS A 497 18.32 11.40 -6.47
C HIS A 497 19.28 11.34 -7.67
N SER A 498 20.55 11.08 -7.44
CA SER A 498 21.50 10.81 -8.52
C SER A 498 21.24 9.42 -9.13
N PRO A 499 21.53 9.23 -10.43
CA PRO A 499 21.56 7.91 -11.02
C PRO A 499 22.57 7.00 -10.30
N VAL A 500 22.24 5.71 -10.20
CA VAL A 500 23.23 4.74 -9.73
C VAL A 500 24.40 4.72 -10.73
N PRO A 501 25.66 4.81 -10.28
CA PRO A 501 26.80 4.85 -11.17
C PRO A 501 26.78 3.68 -12.16
N ASP A 502 27.11 3.96 -13.42
CA ASP A 502 27.19 2.98 -14.49
C ASP A 502 28.43 2.08 -14.28
N SER A 503 28.25 0.99 -13.54
CA SER A 503 29.28 -0.02 -13.28
C SER A 503 29.12 -1.24 -14.21
N GLY A 504 28.80 -1.01 -15.47
CA GLY A 504 28.64 -2.08 -16.45
C GLY A 504 29.87 -2.98 -16.54
N SER A 505 29.66 -4.30 -16.52
CA SER A 505 30.74 -5.30 -16.69
C SER A 505 30.54 -6.08 -17.97
N ARG A 506 31.64 -6.30 -18.72
CA ARG A 506 31.63 -7.16 -19.91
C ARG A 506 31.49 -8.62 -19.50
N ILE A 507 30.39 -9.25 -19.91
CA ILE A 507 30.10 -10.66 -19.62
C ILE A 507 30.30 -11.54 -20.85
N ALA A 508 29.92 -11.03 -22.01
CA ALA A 508 30.01 -11.69 -23.29
C ALA A 508 30.55 -10.74 -24.38
N THR A 509 31.01 -11.30 -25.48
CA THR A 509 31.46 -10.51 -26.61
C THR A 509 30.28 -9.83 -27.34
N PRO A 510 30.49 -8.62 -27.91
CA PRO A 510 29.47 -7.96 -28.70
C PRO A 510 28.99 -8.81 -29.90
N GLN A 511 29.92 -9.52 -30.52
CA GLN A 511 29.65 -10.35 -31.69
C GLN A 511 28.72 -11.51 -31.36
N ALA A 512 29.02 -12.29 -30.29
CA ALA A 512 28.18 -13.41 -29.88
C ALA A 512 26.81 -12.94 -29.42
N SER A 513 26.74 -11.83 -28.66
CA SER A 513 25.48 -11.25 -28.21
C SER A 513 24.62 -10.75 -29.37
N TYR A 514 25.25 -10.12 -30.37
CA TYR A 514 24.57 -9.70 -31.61
C TYR A 514 23.98 -10.89 -32.35
N LEU A 515 24.74 -11.98 -32.55
CA LEU A 515 24.27 -13.17 -33.24
C LEU A 515 23.06 -13.81 -32.52
N ILE A 516 23.03 -13.80 -31.21
CA ILE A 516 21.85 -14.27 -30.45
C ILE A 516 20.66 -13.36 -30.69
N ALA A 517 20.83 -12.05 -30.61
CA ALA A 517 19.75 -11.07 -30.84
C ALA A 517 19.21 -11.18 -32.30
N ASP A 518 20.11 -11.37 -33.27
CA ASP A 518 19.75 -11.56 -34.69
C ASP A 518 18.90 -12.82 -34.89
N ILE A 519 19.26 -13.96 -34.26
CA ILE A 519 18.45 -15.18 -34.34
C ILE A 519 17.07 -14.97 -33.69
N LEU A 520 17.02 -14.33 -32.52
CA LEU A 520 15.77 -14.13 -31.80
C LEU A 520 14.85 -13.12 -32.48
N SER A 521 15.37 -12.22 -33.32
CA SER A 521 14.59 -11.26 -34.12
C SER A 521 14.15 -11.83 -35.47
N ASP A 522 14.68 -12.99 -35.90
CA ASP A 522 14.39 -13.58 -37.21
C ASP A 522 13.00 -14.25 -37.22
N ASN A 523 12.00 -13.51 -37.75
CA ASN A 523 10.63 -14.01 -37.85
C ASN A 523 10.50 -15.20 -38.82
N ALA A 524 11.30 -15.26 -39.86
CA ALA A 524 11.26 -16.37 -40.80
C ALA A 524 11.80 -17.66 -40.16
N ALA A 525 12.92 -17.57 -39.44
CA ALA A 525 13.50 -18.72 -38.73
C ALA A 525 12.59 -19.33 -37.67
N ARG A 526 11.80 -18.53 -36.97
CA ARG A 526 10.89 -19.01 -35.91
C ARG A 526 9.48 -19.39 -36.41
N SER A 527 9.17 -19.12 -37.67
CA SER A 527 7.85 -19.39 -38.23
C SER A 527 7.36 -20.83 -38.07
N PRO A 528 8.22 -21.88 -38.13
CA PRO A 528 7.76 -23.26 -37.92
C PRO A 528 7.15 -23.53 -36.54
N ALA A 529 7.68 -22.91 -35.49
CA ALA A 529 7.20 -23.10 -34.13
C ALA A 529 6.11 -22.10 -33.72
N PHE A 530 6.18 -20.85 -34.19
CA PHE A 530 5.32 -19.75 -33.71
C PHE A 530 4.33 -19.22 -34.77
N GLY A 531 4.38 -19.76 -35.99
CA GLY A 531 3.58 -19.29 -37.12
C GLY A 531 4.10 -18.02 -37.75
N ALA A 532 3.81 -17.85 -39.04
CA ALA A 532 4.25 -16.70 -39.84
C ALA A 532 3.62 -15.37 -39.40
N GLN A 533 2.47 -15.41 -38.71
CA GLN A 533 1.73 -14.24 -38.24
C GLN A 533 1.83 -14.08 -36.70
N SER A 534 2.97 -14.42 -36.14
CA SER A 534 3.22 -14.25 -34.69
C SER A 534 3.08 -12.78 -34.29
N ALA A 535 2.53 -12.52 -33.11
CA ALA A 535 2.48 -11.19 -32.50
C ALA A 535 3.88 -10.59 -32.21
N LEU A 536 4.93 -11.43 -32.24
CA LEU A 536 6.33 -11.03 -32.11
C LEU A 536 7.00 -10.65 -33.43
N ARG A 537 6.24 -10.35 -34.45
CA ARG A 537 6.67 -10.05 -35.82
C ARG A 537 7.45 -8.72 -35.92
#